data_1f05905c293ea7d06fb732b117993762
#
_entry.id   1f05905c293ea7d06fb732b117993762
#
_cell.length_a   1.000
_cell.length_b   1.000
_cell.length_c   1.000
_cell.angle_alpha   90.00
_cell.angle_beta   90.00
_cell.angle_gamma   90.00
#
_symmetry.space_group_name_H-M   'P 1'
#
loop_
_entity.id
_entity.type
_entity.pdbx_description
1 polymer ?
#
loop_
_entity_poly.entity_id
_entity_poly.type
_entity_poly.pdbx_seq_one_letter_code
_entity_poly.pdbx_strand_id
1 'polypeptide(L)'
;MASRRRFWPSFISPLSARILAIMLLPLALFLVGLFSVDQYRDVLIAAELDALERQGRTLARSLALAEAEKTPFAQRQLSSQTMRHLLPLVGYGSELRARVFQPTGTLMADTFQRGATRSLIRMQRKPEIAMRSKVRIELVEMMNRLAAALSNRPPLPIVNIRGIRRAEMLPDIMLALRGDTIRNVWRNPDNQLVLAVSLPIQDLRVVRGSLLLTTTGGGIEQQIGDVQWAFIQLFTGILGITVALGLYLSRSITRPIVQLAASADQLRMTRDTSLTLHGLPNRKDEIGQLSQALSDMTAELQRRIEATAGFAADVAHELKNPLTSLRSAVETVSRIDDPAQQRKLMDIILADVQRLDRLI
;
A
#
# COMPACT_ATOMS: atom_id res chain seq x y z
N MET A 1 -17.06 -46.12 -2.71
CA MET A 1 -16.16 -45.04 -3.18
C MET A 1 -16.69 -43.69 -2.68
N ALA A 2 -16.16 -43.23 -1.57
CA ALA A 2 -16.61 -41.98 -0.90
C ALA A 2 -15.76 -40.84 -1.40
N SER A 3 -16.37 -39.87 -2.10
CA SER A 3 -15.74 -38.62 -2.55
C SER A 3 -15.44 -37.74 -1.33
N ARG A 4 -14.18 -37.65 -0.93
CA ARG A 4 -13.67 -36.66 0.02
C ARG A 4 -13.86 -35.27 -0.58
N ARG A 5 -14.95 -34.59 -0.26
CA ARG A 5 -15.05 -33.14 -0.44
C ARG A 5 -14.02 -32.47 0.48
N ARG A 6 -12.96 -31.93 -0.10
CA ARG A 6 -12.00 -31.06 0.60
C ARG A 6 -12.77 -29.86 1.17
N PHE A 7 -12.97 -29.86 2.47
CA PHE A 7 -13.34 -28.68 3.24
C PHE A 7 -12.14 -27.72 3.21
N TRP A 8 -12.10 -26.83 2.23
CA TRP A 8 -11.33 -25.61 2.34
C TRP A 8 -12.15 -24.66 3.21
N PRO A 9 -11.55 -24.01 4.24
CA PRO A 9 -12.28 -23.06 5.05
C PRO A 9 -12.69 -21.89 4.16
N SER A 10 -13.95 -21.85 3.75
CA SER A 10 -14.57 -20.81 2.94
C SER A 10 -14.84 -19.56 3.80
N PHE A 11 -13.79 -19.02 4.44
CA PHE A 11 -13.88 -17.73 5.13
C PHE A 11 -13.94 -16.54 4.19
N ILE A 12 -13.65 -16.73 2.91
CA ILE A 12 -13.64 -15.65 1.92
C ILE A 12 -14.58 -16.08 0.79
N SER A 13 -15.77 -15.48 0.74
CA SER A 13 -16.62 -15.62 -0.43
C SER A 13 -15.93 -15.02 -1.66
N PRO A 14 -16.21 -15.50 -2.90
CA PRO A 14 -15.61 -14.91 -4.11
C PRO A 14 -15.86 -13.38 -4.23
N LEU A 15 -16.94 -12.89 -3.63
CA LEU A 15 -17.22 -11.45 -3.54
C LEU A 15 -16.29 -10.74 -2.56
N SER A 16 -16.06 -11.31 -1.37
CA SER A 16 -15.13 -10.75 -0.38
C SER A 16 -13.68 -10.82 -0.86
N ALA A 17 -13.29 -11.84 -1.63
CA ALA A 17 -11.97 -11.92 -2.26
C ALA A 17 -11.74 -10.79 -3.27
N ARG A 18 -12.75 -10.43 -4.08
CA ARG A 18 -12.68 -9.30 -5.01
C ARG A 18 -12.59 -7.96 -4.28
N ILE A 19 -13.36 -7.78 -3.22
CA ILE A 19 -13.30 -6.57 -2.37
C ILE A 19 -11.93 -6.46 -1.70
N LEU A 20 -11.39 -7.58 -1.18
CA LEU A 20 -10.06 -7.62 -0.60
C LEU A 20 -8.97 -7.29 -1.61
N ALA A 21 -9.06 -7.80 -2.84
CA ALA A 21 -8.12 -7.50 -3.92
C ALA A 21 -8.11 -6.01 -4.27
N ILE A 22 -9.28 -5.36 -4.31
CA ILE A 22 -9.39 -3.91 -4.53
C ILE A 22 -8.78 -3.13 -3.35
N MET A 23 -8.96 -3.59 -2.12
CA MET A 23 -8.36 -2.97 -0.93
C MET A 23 -6.84 -3.16 -0.84
N LEU A 24 -6.29 -4.23 -1.42
CA LEU A 24 -4.84 -4.46 -1.47
C LEU A 24 -4.14 -3.65 -2.57
N LEU A 25 -4.87 -3.17 -3.57
CA LEU A 25 -4.31 -2.38 -4.67
C LEU A 25 -3.55 -1.12 -4.20
N PRO A 26 -4.06 -0.29 -3.27
CA PRO A 26 -3.32 0.85 -2.74
C PRO A 26 -2.03 0.44 -2.02
N LEU A 27 -2.04 -0.69 -1.31
CA LEU A 27 -0.86 -1.20 -0.62
C LEU A 27 0.22 -1.63 -1.63
N ALA A 28 -0.15 -2.31 -2.70
CA ALA A 28 0.76 -2.67 -3.79
C ALA A 28 1.34 -1.41 -4.47
N LEU A 29 0.50 -0.41 -4.75
CA LEU A 29 0.92 0.86 -5.32
C LEU A 29 1.88 1.61 -4.38
N PHE A 30 1.64 1.56 -3.07
CA PHE A 30 2.53 2.14 -2.07
C PHE A 30 3.91 1.50 -2.08
N LEU A 31 3.99 0.17 -2.15
CA LEU A 31 5.26 -0.53 -2.22
C LEU A 31 6.03 -0.21 -3.50
N VAL A 32 5.35 -0.17 -4.64
CA VAL A 32 5.96 0.22 -5.92
C VAL A 32 6.48 1.66 -5.86
N GLY A 33 5.69 2.58 -5.31
CA GLY A 33 6.09 3.97 -5.15
C GLY A 33 7.28 4.15 -4.20
N LEU A 34 7.31 3.43 -3.09
CA LEU A 34 8.44 3.44 -2.16
C LEU A 34 9.75 3.03 -2.86
N PHE A 35 9.68 1.99 -3.70
CA PHE A 35 10.82 1.50 -4.49
C PHE A 35 11.24 2.51 -5.56
N SER A 36 10.27 3.16 -6.21
CA SER A 36 10.52 4.17 -7.24
C SER A 36 11.19 5.43 -6.67
N VAL A 37 10.82 5.86 -5.47
CA VAL A 37 11.44 7.01 -4.80
C VAL A 37 12.90 6.70 -4.42
N ASP A 38 13.18 5.47 -3.99
CA ASP A 38 14.54 5.05 -3.65
C ASP A 38 15.43 4.98 -4.90
N GLN A 39 14.90 4.47 -6.02
CA GLN A 39 15.60 4.47 -7.30
C GLN A 39 15.84 5.91 -7.83
N TYR A 40 14.86 6.80 -7.68
CA TYR A 40 14.98 8.21 -8.07
C TYR A 40 16.11 8.91 -7.30
N ARG A 41 16.24 8.62 -6.00
CA ARG A 41 17.35 9.12 -5.17
C ARG A 41 18.72 8.72 -5.73
N ASP A 42 18.89 7.45 -6.11
CA ASP A 42 20.16 6.97 -6.65
C ASP A 42 20.50 7.64 -7.98
N VAL A 43 19.51 7.84 -8.84
CA VAL A 43 19.68 8.56 -10.12
C VAL A 43 20.11 10.01 -9.89
N LEU A 44 19.47 10.70 -8.94
CA LEU A 44 19.85 12.09 -8.61
C LEU A 44 21.28 12.18 -8.07
N ILE A 45 21.64 11.29 -7.15
CA ILE A 45 22.99 11.23 -6.58
C ILE A 45 24.04 10.95 -7.67
N ALA A 46 23.76 9.99 -8.56
CA ALA A 46 24.65 9.66 -9.66
C ALA A 46 24.82 10.84 -10.64
N ALA A 47 23.74 11.50 -11.01
CA ALA A 47 23.75 12.66 -11.91
C ALA A 47 24.57 13.82 -11.32
N GLU A 48 24.44 14.09 -10.03
CA GLU A 48 25.17 15.15 -9.35
C GLU A 48 26.66 14.79 -9.22
N LEU A 49 26.98 13.54 -8.91
CA LEU A 49 28.38 13.06 -8.92
C LEU A 49 29.03 13.18 -10.27
N ASP A 50 28.29 12.86 -11.36
CA ASP A 50 28.77 13.03 -12.73
C ASP A 50 29.00 14.51 -13.06
N ALA A 51 28.13 15.40 -12.63
CA ALA A 51 28.29 16.83 -12.79
C ALA A 51 29.53 17.35 -12.03
N LEU A 52 29.66 16.91 -10.77
CA LEU A 52 30.78 17.26 -9.90
C LEU A 52 32.11 16.76 -10.49
N GLU A 53 32.14 15.55 -11.06
CA GLU A 53 33.32 15.01 -11.72
C GLU A 53 33.69 15.80 -12.96
N ARG A 54 32.73 16.13 -13.83
CA ARG A 54 33.00 16.97 -15.03
C ARG A 54 33.61 18.31 -14.64
N GLN A 55 33.01 19.00 -13.65
CA GLN A 55 33.56 20.24 -13.12
C GLN A 55 34.97 20.04 -12.55
N GLY A 56 35.15 18.99 -11.78
CA GLY A 56 36.45 18.64 -11.17
C GLY A 56 37.53 18.38 -12.20
N ARG A 57 37.22 17.65 -13.25
CA ARG A 57 38.18 17.39 -14.34
C ARG A 57 38.58 18.69 -15.07
N THR A 58 37.64 19.58 -15.31
CA THR A 58 37.95 20.90 -15.90
C THR A 58 38.87 21.70 -14.97
N LEU A 59 38.53 21.74 -13.68
CA LEU A 59 39.34 22.44 -12.68
C LEU A 59 40.74 21.84 -12.53
N ALA A 60 40.84 20.51 -12.43
CA ALA A 60 42.12 19.83 -12.32
C ALA A 60 43.06 20.14 -13.52
N ARG A 61 42.48 20.17 -14.73
CA ARG A 61 43.20 20.54 -15.95
C ARG A 61 43.64 22.00 -15.94
N SER A 62 42.75 22.96 -15.59
CA SER A 62 43.12 24.36 -15.52
C SER A 62 44.17 24.66 -14.47
N LEU A 63 44.13 23.97 -13.32
CA LEU A 63 45.15 24.07 -12.28
C LEU A 63 46.50 23.52 -12.77
N ALA A 64 46.52 22.40 -13.51
CA ALA A 64 47.70 21.84 -14.09
C ALA A 64 48.35 22.76 -15.14
N LEU A 65 47.50 23.37 -16.03
CA LEU A 65 47.96 24.30 -17.06
C LEU A 65 48.50 25.60 -16.48
N ALA A 66 47.85 26.18 -15.47
CA ALA A 66 48.26 27.44 -14.84
C ALA A 66 49.68 27.31 -14.19
N GLU A 67 50.08 26.11 -13.79
CA GLU A 67 51.40 25.86 -13.26
C GLU A 67 52.42 25.53 -14.36
N ALA A 68 51.93 24.90 -15.46
CA ALA A 68 52.77 24.56 -16.58
C ALA A 68 53.35 25.79 -17.32
N GLU A 69 52.61 26.90 -17.28
CA GLU A 69 53.03 28.15 -17.93
C GLU A 69 54.14 28.88 -17.19
N LYS A 70 54.27 28.63 -15.86
CA LYS A 70 55.18 29.40 -14.98
C LYS A 70 56.54 28.73 -14.77
N THR A 71 56.69 27.43 -14.99
CA THR A 71 57.88 26.68 -14.59
C THR A 71 58.30 25.62 -15.64
N PRO A 72 59.62 25.40 -15.85
CA PRO A 72 60.13 24.31 -16.68
C PRO A 72 59.64 22.95 -16.17
N PHE A 73 59.44 21.98 -17.08
CA PHE A 73 58.85 20.68 -16.79
C PHE A 73 59.47 19.92 -15.61
N ALA A 74 60.78 19.98 -15.52
CA ALA A 74 61.53 19.28 -14.43
C ALA A 74 61.28 19.82 -13.03
N GLN A 75 60.85 21.08 -12.88
CA GLN A 75 60.60 21.76 -11.60
C GLN A 75 59.12 22.06 -11.34
N ARG A 76 58.23 21.57 -12.19
CA ARG A 76 56.80 21.80 -12.03
C ARG A 76 56.26 21.12 -10.78
N GLN A 77 56.16 21.88 -9.72
CA GLN A 77 55.45 21.50 -8.48
C GLN A 77 54.28 22.48 -8.29
N LEU A 78 53.16 21.97 -7.83
CA LEU A 78 52.02 22.84 -7.51
C LEU A 78 52.45 23.89 -6.48
N SER A 79 52.38 25.18 -6.84
CA SER A 79 52.74 26.28 -5.94
C SER A 79 51.59 26.58 -4.97
N SER A 80 51.89 26.51 -3.69
CA SER A 80 50.89 26.84 -2.65
C SER A 80 50.33 28.26 -2.76
N GLN A 81 51.11 29.19 -3.31
CA GLN A 81 50.69 30.56 -3.47
C GLN A 81 49.68 30.72 -4.64
N THR A 82 49.98 30.08 -5.78
CA THR A 82 49.06 30.08 -6.95
C THR A 82 47.74 29.43 -6.61
N MET A 83 47.80 28.28 -5.92
CA MET A 83 46.59 27.51 -5.54
C MET A 83 45.72 28.31 -4.54
N ARG A 84 46.31 29.01 -3.58
CA ARG A 84 45.57 29.84 -2.62
C ARG A 84 44.89 31.05 -3.29
N HIS A 85 45.41 31.55 -4.40
CA HIS A 85 44.79 32.66 -5.14
C HIS A 85 43.71 32.18 -6.13
N LEU A 86 43.92 31.05 -6.81
CA LEU A 86 42.97 30.56 -7.83
C LEU A 86 41.78 29.82 -7.25
N LEU A 87 42.00 29.01 -6.21
CA LEU A 87 40.95 28.15 -5.64
C LEU A 87 39.74 28.92 -5.10
N PRO A 88 39.86 30.03 -4.39
CA PRO A 88 38.72 30.83 -3.92
C PRO A 88 37.84 31.39 -5.04
N LEU A 89 38.42 31.64 -6.21
CA LEU A 89 37.69 32.15 -7.37
C LEU A 89 36.73 31.11 -7.96
N VAL A 90 37.04 29.85 -7.78
CA VAL A 90 36.23 28.73 -8.25
C VAL A 90 35.03 28.46 -7.35
N GLY A 91 35.18 28.71 -6.03
CA GLY A 91 34.12 28.51 -5.03
C GLY A 91 33.14 29.68 -4.92
N TYR A 92 33.32 30.76 -5.71
CA TYR A 92 32.47 31.92 -5.60
C TYR A 92 31.03 31.64 -6.01
N GLY A 93 30.12 31.71 -5.04
CA GLY A 93 28.68 31.56 -5.28
C GLY A 93 28.15 30.11 -5.32
N SER A 94 28.98 29.09 -5.13
CA SER A 94 28.56 27.69 -5.10
C SER A 94 28.81 27.06 -3.73
N GLU A 95 27.98 26.08 -3.34
CA GLU A 95 28.19 25.25 -2.14
C GLU A 95 29.39 24.28 -2.32
N LEU A 96 30.15 24.47 -3.40
CA LEU A 96 31.27 23.62 -3.79
C LEU A 96 32.50 23.96 -2.95
N ARG A 97 33.02 22.98 -2.24
CA ARG A 97 34.29 23.08 -1.55
C ARG A 97 35.35 22.29 -2.30
N ALA A 98 36.42 22.97 -2.69
CA ALA A 98 37.58 22.37 -3.35
C ALA A 98 38.79 22.39 -2.41
N ARG A 99 39.49 21.27 -2.35
CA ARG A 99 40.73 21.11 -1.61
C ARG A 99 41.80 20.47 -2.50
N VAL A 100 42.98 21.03 -2.46
CA VAL A 100 44.14 20.51 -3.22
C VAL A 100 45.15 19.92 -2.23
N PHE A 101 45.59 18.71 -2.54
CA PHE A 101 46.59 17.99 -1.79
C PHE A 101 47.86 17.79 -2.63
N GLN A 102 49.02 17.90 -1.99
CA GLN A 102 50.31 17.61 -2.60
C GLN A 102 50.52 16.08 -2.77
N PRO A 103 51.45 15.64 -3.61
CA PRO A 103 51.84 14.21 -3.70
C PRO A 103 52.27 13.61 -2.36
N THR A 104 52.79 14.43 -1.44
CA THR A 104 53.12 14.07 -0.06
C THR A 104 51.89 13.85 0.83
N GLY A 105 50.70 14.09 0.32
CA GLY A 105 49.45 13.95 1.07
C GLY A 105 49.08 15.13 1.97
N THR A 106 49.85 16.23 1.96
CA THR A 106 49.55 17.42 2.77
C THR A 106 48.58 18.35 2.07
N LEU A 107 47.63 18.94 2.82
CA LEU A 107 46.69 19.92 2.31
C LEU A 107 47.44 21.21 1.90
N MET A 108 47.33 21.58 0.64
CA MET A 108 47.95 22.77 0.07
C MET A 108 47.02 23.99 0.10
N ALA A 109 45.78 23.81 -0.32
CA ALA A 109 44.79 24.87 -0.42
C ALA A 109 43.37 24.35 -0.17
N ASP A 110 42.51 25.20 0.39
CA ASP A 110 41.08 24.94 0.66
C ASP A 110 40.30 26.21 0.36
N THR A 111 39.23 26.10 -0.43
CA THR A 111 38.33 27.26 -0.75
C THR A 111 37.73 27.91 0.49
N PHE A 112 37.59 27.18 1.59
CA PHE A 112 37.04 27.68 2.85
C PHE A 112 38.14 28.05 3.89
N GLN A 113 39.36 28.33 3.45
CA GLN A 113 40.39 28.74 4.38
C GLN A 113 40.06 30.10 5.01
N ARG A 114 40.09 30.14 6.37
CA ARG A 114 39.77 31.32 7.16
C ARG A 114 40.68 32.50 6.78
N GLY A 115 40.15 33.49 6.11
CA GLY A 115 40.87 34.77 5.93
C GLY A 115 40.28 35.75 4.91
N ALA A 116 39.77 35.32 3.78
CA ALA A 116 39.45 36.26 2.71
C ALA A 116 37.92 36.54 2.52
N THR A 117 37.01 35.78 3.14
CA THR A 117 35.60 35.91 2.77
C THR A 117 34.65 35.94 3.97
N ARG A 118 35.09 36.45 5.12
CA ARG A 118 34.20 36.63 6.29
C ARG A 118 33.16 37.73 6.10
N SER A 119 33.29 38.58 5.07
CA SER A 119 32.40 39.73 4.90
C SER A 119 31.30 39.56 3.86
N LEU A 120 31.30 38.52 3.03
CA LEU A 120 30.29 38.37 1.95
C LEU A 120 29.47 37.09 1.98
N ILE A 121 29.82 36.10 2.78
CA ILE A 121 28.85 35.05 3.13
C ILE A 121 27.96 35.61 4.23
N ARG A 122 27.08 36.52 3.85
CA ARG A 122 25.76 36.54 4.47
C ARG A 122 25.31 35.11 4.34
N MET A 123 25.40 34.33 5.43
CA MET A 123 24.64 33.08 5.52
C MET A 123 23.30 33.45 4.92
N GLN A 124 23.05 32.96 3.70
CA GLN A 124 21.70 32.93 3.21
C GLN A 124 21.00 32.12 4.26
N ARG A 125 20.38 32.82 5.20
CA ARG A 125 19.56 32.25 6.26
C ARG A 125 18.74 31.25 5.49
N LYS A 126 19.00 29.98 5.77
CA LYS A 126 18.21 28.88 5.24
C LYS A 126 16.81 29.43 5.16
N PRO A 127 16.21 29.58 3.95
CA PRO A 127 14.93 30.27 3.84
C PRO A 127 14.10 29.65 4.94
N GLU A 128 13.61 30.47 5.83
CA GLU A 128 12.87 30.06 7.01
C GLU A 128 11.94 28.99 6.49
N ILE A 129 12.24 27.73 6.85
CA ILE A 129 11.47 26.59 6.38
C ILE A 129 10.11 26.91 6.92
N ALA A 130 9.29 27.51 6.06
CA ALA A 130 7.94 27.92 6.37
C ALA A 130 7.34 26.69 7.02
N MET A 131 7.07 26.77 8.30
CA MET A 131 6.61 25.80 9.29
C MET A 131 6.16 24.49 8.62
N ARG A 132 7.16 23.73 8.13
CA ARG A 132 6.89 22.37 7.59
C ARG A 132 6.28 21.66 8.76
N SER A 133 5.01 21.36 8.68
CA SER A 133 4.26 20.79 9.80
C SER A 133 5.11 19.63 10.36
N LYS A 134 5.26 19.56 11.67
CA LYS A 134 6.01 18.46 12.33
C LYS A 134 5.61 17.10 11.78
N VAL A 135 4.33 16.96 11.44
CA VAL A 135 3.73 15.82 10.77
C VAL A 135 4.42 15.45 9.44
N ARG A 136 4.74 16.45 8.60
CA ARG A 136 5.46 16.19 7.33
C ARG A 136 6.84 15.58 7.59
N ILE A 137 7.57 16.13 8.56
CA ILE A 137 8.92 15.65 8.89
C ILE A 137 8.86 14.23 9.44
N GLU A 138 7.97 13.97 10.38
CA GLU A 138 7.80 12.64 10.99
C GLU A 138 7.37 11.57 9.97
N LEU A 139 6.44 11.89 9.06
CA LEU A 139 6.00 10.97 8.02
C LEU A 139 7.11 10.64 7.02
N VAL A 140 7.86 11.66 6.58
CA VAL A 140 9.01 11.47 5.67
C VAL A 140 10.11 10.66 6.35
N GLU A 141 10.40 10.91 7.63
CA GLU A 141 11.36 10.11 8.39
C GLU A 141 10.90 8.66 8.58
N MET A 142 9.62 8.45 8.88
CA MET A 142 9.04 7.11 8.99
C MET A 142 9.16 6.36 7.66
N MET A 143 8.86 7.02 6.54
CA MET A 143 9.00 6.44 5.21
C MET A 143 10.47 6.09 4.90
N ASN A 144 11.42 6.95 5.25
CA ASN A 144 12.85 6.69 5.09
C ASN A 144 13.33 5.49 5.93
N ARG A 145 12.83 5.34 7.16
CA ARG A 145 13.12 4.18 8.02
C ARG A 145 12.57 2.89 7.42
N LEU A 146 11.34 2.94 6.90
CA LEU A 146 10.70 1.80 6.23
C LEU A 146 11.47 1.40 4.96
N ALA A 147 11.83 2.38 4.13
CA ALA A 147 12.65 2.16 2.93
C ALA A 147 14.01 1.55 3.28
N ALA A 148 14.68 2.05 4.30
CA ALA A 148 15.96 1.51 4.77
C ALA A 148 15.84 0.07 5.29
N ALA A 149 14.75 -0.25 5.99
CA ALA A 149 14.49 -1.61 6.49
C ALA A 149 14.23 -2.61 5.37
N LEU A 150 13.58 -2.17 4.28
CA LEU A 150 13.26 -3.02 3.13
C LEU A 150 14.42 -3.15 2.13
N SER A 151 15.28 -2.12 2.02
CA SER A 151 16.31 -2.06 0.98
C SER A 151 17.65 -2.69 1.39
N ASN A 152 17.77 -3.20 2.60
CA ASN A 152 18.96 -3.88 3.16
C ASN A 152 20.30 -3.18 2.84
N ARG A 153 20.30 -1.83 2.74
CA ARG A 153 21.48 -1.03 2.40
C ARG A 153 22.33 -0.75 3.63
N PRO A 154 23.65 -0.84 3.51
CA PRO A 154 24.52 -0.42 4.59
C PRO A 154 24.38 1.09 4.84
N PRO A 155 24.44 1.54 6.08
CA PRO A 155 24.40 2.96 6.39
C PRO A 155 25.59 3.67 5.76
N LEU A 156 25.38 4.89 5.25
CA LEU A 156 26.47 5.70 4.69
C LEU A 156 27.49 6.04 5.79
N PRO A 157 28.79 5.99 5.49
CA PRO A 157 29.82 6.33 6.46
C PRO A 157 29.73 7.80 6.89
N ILE A 158 29.93 8.05 8.18
CA ILE A 158 29.97 9.40 8.72
C ILE A 158 31.41 9.90 8.67
N VAL A 159 31.65 10.96 7.90
CA VAL A 159 32.98 11.55 7.72
C VAL A 159 33.01 13.00 8.15
N ASN A 160 33.92 13.34 9.06
CA ASN A 160 34.15 14.73 9.45
C ASN A 160 35.08 15.43 8.46
N ILE A 161 34.49 16.00 7.42
CA ILE A 161 35.24 16.65 6.33
C ILE A 161 36.00 17.89 6.81
N ARG A 162 35.54 18.58 7.88
CA ARG A 162 36.16 19.81 8.38
C ARG A 162 37.57 19.58 8.93
N GLY A 163 37.85 18.36 9.42
CA GLY A 163 39.15 17.98 10.04
C GLY A 163 40.19 17.43 9.09
N ILE A 164 39.88 17.17 7.83
CA ILE A 164 40.80 16.52 6.89
C ILE A 164 41.92 17.48 6.47
N ARG A 165 43.11 17.27 6.99
CA ARG A 165 44.33 18.02 6.66
C ARG A 165 45.39 17.18 5.98
N ARG A 166 45.28 15.85 6.03
CA ARG A 166 46.20 14.89 5.41
C ARG A 166 45.45 13.90 4.58
N ALA A 167 46.02 13.48 3.46
CA ALA A 167 45.43 12.51 2.54
C ALA A 167 45.23 11.14 3.22
N GLU A 168 46.06 10.78 4.20
CA GLU A 168 45.96 9.53 4.97
C GLU A 168 44.64 9.39 5.74
N MET A 169 43.98 10.54 6.03
CA MET A 169 42.68 10.55 6.71
C MET A 169 41.53 10.11 5.80
N LEU A 170 41.75 10.05 4.48
CA LEU A 170 40.76 9.68 3.49
C LEU A 170 41.39 8.81 2.40
N PRO A 171 41.04 7.51 2.35
CA PRO A 171 41.56 6.59 1.33
C PRO A 171 41.37 7.08 -0.10
N ASP A 172 40.31 7.81 -0.37
CA ASP A 172 39.94 8.34 -1.69
C ASP A 172 41.00 9.31 -2.24
N ILE A 173 41.58 10.11 -1.36
CA ILE A 173 42.63 11.07 -1.74
C ILE A 173 43.91 10.31 -2.12
N MET A 174 44.23 9.26 -1.38
CA MET A 174 45.38 8.40 -1.67
C MET A 174 45.27 7.67 -2.99
N LEU A 175 44.06 7.18 -3.32
CA LEU A 175 43.77 6.59 -4.63
C LEU A 175 43.84 7.62 -5.76
N ALA A 176 43.38 8.82 -5.53
CA ALA A 176 43.47 9.92 -6.50
C ALA A 176 44.97 10.32 -6.74
N LEU A 177 45.82 10.28 -5.75
CA LEU A 177 47.28 10.49 -5.90
C LEU A 177 47.93 9.38 -6.71
N ARG A 178 47.32 8.19 -6.82
CA ARG A 178 47.76 7.10 -7.72
C ARG A 178 47.27 7.25 -9.16
N GLY A 179 46.37 8.19 -9.41
CA GLY A 179 45.83 8.48 -10.73
C GLY A 179 44.37 8.08 -10.95
N ASP A 180 43.69 7.52 -9.96
CA ASP A 180 42.31 7.09 -10.04
C ASP A 180 41.33 8.23 -9.74
N THR A 181 40.16 8.19 -10.35
CA THR A 181 39.04 9.08 -9.99
C THR A 181 38.09 8.32 -9.08
N ILE A 182 37.87 8.83 -7.87
CA ILE A 182 37.02 8.20 -6.87
C ILE A 182 35.79 9.06 -6.60
N ARG A 183 34.63 8.42 -6.60
CA ARG A 183 33.34 9.03 -6.27
C ARG A 183 32.82 8.41 -5.00
N ASN A 184 32.44 9.22 -4.05
CA ASN A 184 31.90 8.76 -2.79
C ASN A 184 30.75 9.63 -2.28
N VAL A 185 29.90 8.99 -1.47
CA VAL A 185 28.79 9.63 -0.79
C VAL A 185 28.91 9.37 0.70
N TRP A 186 28.90 10.42 1.49
CA TRP A 186 29.06 10.33 2.94
C TRP A 186 27.96 11.10 3.65
N ARG A 187 27.89 10.95 4.98
CA ARG A 187 27.18 11.89 5.86
C ARG A 187 28.17 12.69 6.67
N ASN A 188 27.87 13.96 6.88
CA ASN A 188 28.62 14.75 7.86
C ASN A 188 28.10 14.46 9.29
N PRO A 189 28.80 14.93 10.36
CA PRO A 189 28.32 14.78 11.74
C PRO A 189 26.95 15.41 11.99
N ASP A 190 26.54 16.40 11.17
CA ASP A 190 25.22 17.01 11.20
C ASP A 190 24.14 16.19 10.44
N ASN A 191 24.48 14.95 10.06
CA ASN A 191 23.64 14.00 9.33
C ASN A 191 23.20 14.45 7.92
N GLN A 192 23.89 15.46 7.33
CA GLN A 192 23.62 15.94 5.96
C GLN A 192 24.38 15.09 4.94
N LEU A 193 23.76 14.88 3.79
CA LEU A 193 24.39 14.20 2.66
C LEU A 193 25.55 15.05 2.12
N VAL A 194 26.66 14.41 1.85
CA VAL A 194 27.84 15.02 1.21
C VAL A 194 28.26 14.16 0.04
N LEU A 195 28.34 14.79 -1.12
CA LEU A 195 28.86 14.18 -2.32
C LEU A 195 30.32 14.59 -2.48
N ALA A 196 31.17 13.65 -2.79
CA ALA A 196 32.61 13.84 -2.90
C ALA A 196 33.17 13.20 -4.16
N VAL A 197 34.06 13.92 -4.83
CA VAL A 197 34.83 13.39 -5.94
C VAL A 197 36.29 13.75 -5.76
N SER A 198 37.15 12.74 -5.72
CA SER A 198 38.60 12.87 -5.65
C SER A 198 39.19 12.64 -7.03
N LEU A 199 39.94 13.61 -7.55
CA LEU A 199 40.50 13.59 -8.91
C LEU A 199 42.02 13.82 -8.86
N PRO A 200 42.80 13.15 -9.71
CA PRO A 200 44.22 13.46 -9.87
C PRO A 200 44.42 14.78 -10.64
N ILE A 201 45.31 15.62 -10.18
CA ILE A 201 45.84 16.74 -10.93
C ILE A 201 47.07 16.21 -11.70
N GLN A 202 46.94 16.01 -13.02
CA GLN A 202 47.96 15.40 -13.87
C GLN A 202 48.51 16.40 -14.87
N ASP A 203 49.84 16.39 -15.06
CA ASP A 203 50.54 17.05 -16.13
C ASP A 203 51.37 16.01 -16.89
N LEU A 204 51.13 15.82 -18.21
CA LEU A 204 51.81 14.85 -19.05
C LEU A 204 51.90 13.44 -18.43
N ARG A 205 50.81 12.90 -17.89
CA ARG A 205 50.72 11.60 -17.20
C ARG A 205 51.43 11.52 -15.83
N VAL A 206 51.96 12.61 -15.33
CA VAL A 206 52.54 12.65 -13.97
C VAL A 206 51.54 13.26 -13.02
N VAL A 207 51.19 12.56 -11.95
CA VAL A 207 50.30 13.08 -10.89
C VAL A 207 51.09 14.10 -10.05
N ARG A 208 50.64 15.34 -10.09
CA ARG A 208 51.24 16.48 -9.36
C ARG A 208 50.52 16.78 -8.05
N GLY A 209 49.34 16.19 -7.84
CA GLY A 209 48.51 16.37 -6.67
C GLY A 209 47.14 15.73 -6.83
N SER A 210 46.28 15.92 -5.82
CA SER A 210 44.88 15.50 -5.87
C SER A 210 43.95 16.66 -5.56
N LEU A 211 42.85 16.72 -6.29
CA LEU A 211 41.76 17.66 -6.06
C LEU A 211 40.57 16.90 -5.43
N LEU A 212 40.20 17.26 -4.22
CA LEU A 212 38.97 16.78 -3.58
C LEU A 212 37.89 17.85 -3.72
N LEU A 213 36.84 17.55 -4.47
CA LEU A 213 35.62 18.37 -4.54
C LEU A 213 34.56 17.77 -3.64
N THR A 214 33.93 18.61 -2.84
CA THR A 214 32.80 18.21 -2.00
C THR A 214 31.69 19.22 -2.11
N THR A 215 30.45 18.74 -2.19
CA THR A 215 29.25 19.57 -2.14
C THR A 215 28.26 19.00 -1.12
N THR A 216 27.47 19.88 -0.54
CA THR A 216 26.38 19.44 0.35
C THR A 216 25.18 19.02 -0.52
N GLY A 217 24.69 17.81 -0.28
CA GLY A 217 23.49 17.30 -0.97
C GLY A 217 22.18 17.90 -0.45
N GLY A 218 22.20 19.05 0.20
CA GLY A 218 20.99 19.65 0.78
C GLY A 218 19.89 19.91 -0.23
N GLY A 219 20.25 20.33 -1.44
CA GLY A 219 19.30 20.49 -2.55
C GLY A 219 18.66 19.18 -2.97
N ILE A 220 19.46 18.12 -3.06
CA ILE A 220 18.98 16.77 -3.40
C ILE A 220 18.05 16.23 -2.30
N GLU A 221 18.46 16.34 -1.04
CA GLU A 221 17.62 15.91 0.10
C GLU A 221 16.28 16.65 0.14
N GLN A 222 16.28 17.94 -0.23
CA GLN A 222 15.05 18.73 -0.34
C GLN A 222 14.16 18.25 -1.47
N GLN A 223 14.71 18.05 -2.68
CA GLN A 223 13.95 17.53 -3.84
C GLN A 223 13.37 16.14 -3.55
N ILE A 224 14.15 15.25 -2.97
CA ILE A 224 13.67 13.93 -2.55
C ILE A 224 12.53 14.07 -1.53
N GLY A 225 12.69 14.93 -0.54
CA GLY A 225 11.64 15.17 0.47
C GLY A 225 10.35 15.75 -0.12
N ASP A 226 10.44 16.58 -1.17
CA ASP A 226 9.27 17.12 -1.87
C ASP A 226 8.55 16.04 -2.68
N VAL A 227 9.29 15.18 -3.39
CA VAL A 227 8.73 14.02 -4.11
C VAL A 227 8.10 13.02 -3.13
N GLN A 228 8.77 12.73 -2.01
CA GLN A 228 8.22 11.85 -0.98
C GLN A 228 6.93 12.40 -0.40
N TRP A 229 6.87 13.71 -0.15
CA TRP A 229 5.66 14.34 0.36
C TRP A 229 4.51 14.29 -0.63
N ALA A 230 4.76 14.59 -1.91
CA ALA A 230 3.75 14.47 -2.97
C ALA A 230 3.24 13.02 -3.08
N PHE A 231 4.12 12.04 -2.95
CA PHE A 231 3.78 10.63 -2.96
C PHE A 231 2.89 10.24 -1.75
N ILE A 232 3.23 10.72 -0.53
CA ILE A 232 2.41 10.50 0.68
C ILE A 232 1.00 11.09 0.50
N GLN A 233 0.90 12.30 -0.06
CA GLN A 233 -0.40 12.94 -0.31
C GLN A 233 -1.24 12.13 -1.31
N LEU A 234 -0.63 11.72 -2.43
CA LEU A 234 -1.30 10.90 -3.44
C LEU A 234 -1.79 9.58 -2.86
N PHE A 235 -0.92 8.88 -2.12
CA PHE A 235 -1.26 7.61 -1.48
C PHE A 235 -2.40 7.76 -0.46
N THR A 236 -2.34 8.80 0.38
CA THR A 236 -3.39 9.08 1.38
C THR A 236 -4.73 9.37 0.70
N GLY A 237 -4.73 10.10 -0.42
CA GLY A 237 -5.92 10.34 -1.23
C GLY A 237 -6.52 9.05 -1.80
N ILE A 238 -5.69 8.21 -2.43
CA ILE A 238 -6.12 6.92 -3.00
C ILE A 238 -6.65 5.99 -1.89
N LEU A 239 -5.95 5.92 -0.75
CA LEU A 239 -6.38 5.12 0.39
C LEU A 239 -7.73 5.60 0.92
N GLY A 240 -7.92 6.92 1.06
CA GLY A 240 -9.18 7.52 1.49
C GLY A 240 -10.34 7.18 0.56
N ILE A 241 -10.13 7.31 -0.76
CA ILE A 241 -11.12 6.92 -1.77
C ILE A 241 -11.43 5.42 -1.69
N THR A 242 -10.41 4.58 -1.56
CA THR A 242 -10.59 3.12 -1.48
C THR A 242 -11.39 2.72 -0.24
N VAL A 243 -11.09 3.30 0.93
CA VAL A 243 -11.83 3.05 2.17
C VAL A 243 -13.28 3.54 2.04
N ALA A 244 -13.50 4.74 1.52
CA ALA A 244 -14.83 5.30 1.31
C ALA A 244 -15.66 4.41 0.36
N LEU A 245 -15.06 3.97 -0.75
CA LEU A 245 -15.71 3.07 -1.71
C LEU A 245 -16.00 1.70 -1.08
N GLY A 246 -15.08 1.13 -0.30
CA GLY A 246 -15.27 -0.12 0.41
C GLY A 246 -16.42 -0.05 1.42
N LEU A 247 -16.51 1.03 2.19
CA LEU A 247 -17.63 1.28 3.11
C LEU A 247 -18.96 1.47 2.37
N TYR A 248 -18.93 2.19 1.24
CA TYR A 248 -20.11 2.35 0.39
C TYR A 248 -20.60 1.01 -0.17
N LEU A 249 -19.72 0.19 -0.75
CA LEU A 249 -20.08 -1.13 -1.27
C LEU A 249 -20.58 -2.06 -0.17
N SER A 250 -19.92 -2.05 0.99
CA SER A 250 -20.34 -2.85 2.14
C SER A 250 -21.78 -2.51 2.57
N ARG A 251 -22.13 -1.23 2.65
CA ARG A 251 -23.46 -0.78 3.03
C ARG A 251 -24.50 -0.96 1.91
N SER A 252 -24.08 -0.73 0.67
CA SER A 252 -24.98 -0.73 -0.49
C SER A 252 -25.29 -2.13 -1.02
N ILE A 253 -24.33 -3.05 -0.96
CA ILE A 253 -24.44 -4.38 -1.59
C ILE A 253 -24.35 -5.49 -0.56
N THR A 254 -23.25 -5.52 0.25
CA THR A 254 -22.97 -6.70 1.08
C THR A 254 -23.99 -6.88 2.19
N ARG A 255 -24.30 -5.83 2.93
CA ARG A 255 -25.29 -5.90 4.04
C ARG A 255 -26.69 -6.32 3.58
N PRO A 256 -27.27 -5.73 2.53
CA PRO A 256 -28.58 -6.17 2.02
C PRO A 256 -28.62 -7.62 1.58
N ILE A 257 -27.59 -8.11 0.89
CA ILE A 257 -27.52 -9.52 0.46
C ILE A 257 -27.46 -10.47 1.67
N VAL A 258 -26.65 -10.14 2.68
CA VAL A 258 -26.57 -10.94 3.90
C VAL A 258 -27.90 -10.92 4.66
N GLN A 259 -28.61 -9.80 4.71
CA GLN A 259 -29.93 -9.70 5.33
C GLN A 259 -30.95 -10.56 4.57
N LEU A 260 -30.98 -10.52 3.24
CA LEU A 260 -31.86 -11.37 2.43
C LEU A 260 -31.57 -12.86 2.65
N ALA A 261 -30.30 -13.25 2.67
CA ALA A 261 -29.90 -14.62 2.93
C ALA A 261 -30.30 -15.10 4.34
N ALA A 262 -30.12 -14.24 5.35
CA ALA A 262 -30.52 -14.55 6.73
C ALA A 262 -32.04 -14.68 6.86
N SER A 263 -32.81 -13.81 6.21
CA SER A 263 -34.28 -13.87 6.18
C SER A 263 -34.78 -15.14 5.48
N ALA A 264 -34.14 -15.53 4.39
CA ALA A 264 -34.48 -16.80 3.69
C ALA A 264 -34.17 -18.03 4.56
N ASP A 265 -33.07 -18.01 5.32
CA ASP A 265 -32.73 -19.11 6.25
C ASP A 265 -33.68 -19.17 7.45
N GLN A 266 -34.10 -18.03 7.99
CA GLN A 266 -35.10 -17.98 9.06
C GLN A 266 -36.45 -18.57 8.62
N LEU A 267 -36.93 -18.24 7.43
CA LEU A 267 -38.16 -18.84 6.87
C LEU A 267 -38.07 -20.36 6.72
N ARG A 268 -36.89 -20.89 6.44
CA ARG A 268 -36.64 -22.34 6.35
C ARG A 268 -36.69 -23.04 7.71
N MET A 269 -36.22 -22.37 8.78
CA MET A 269 -36.08 -22.99 10.10
C MET A 269 -37.35 -22.82 10.97
N THR A 270 -38.05 -21.72 10.79
CA THR A 270 -39.24 -21.39 11.62
C THR A 270 -40.49 -21.76 10.84
N ARG A 271 -41.24 -22.75 11.29
CA ARG A 271 -42.58 -23.07 10.76
C ARG A 271 -43.64 -21.95 11.02
N ASP A 272 -43.18 -20.88 11.69
CA ASP A 272 -44.01 -19.73 12.00
C ASP A 272 -43.95 -18.70 10.89
N THR A 273 -44.96 -18.75 10.06
CA THR A 273 -45.13 -18.04 8.78
C THR A 273 -45.58 -16.59 8.93
N SER A 274 -45.68 -16.09 10.15
CA SER A 274 -46.04 -14.69 10.39
C SER A 274 -44.84 -13.69 10.24
N LEU A 275 -43.63 -14.21 9.97
CA LEU A 275 -42.47 -13.40 9.66
C LEU A 275 -42.62 -12.87 8.20
N THR A 276 -43.38 -11.82 8.06
CA THR A 276 -43.28 -10.98 6.87
C THR A 276 -41.82 -10.58 6.71
N LEU A 277 -41.26 -10.93 5.56
CA LEU A 277 -40.02 -10.33 5.10
C LEU A 277 -40.22 -8.81 5.19
N HIS A 278 -39.81 -8.17 6.29
CA HIS A 278 -39.77 -6.72 6.35
C HIS A 278 -38.74 -6.31 5.32
N GLY A 279 -39.28 -6.08 4.12
CA GLY A 279 -38.50 -5.85 2.93
C GLY A 279 -37.47 -4.75 3.19
N LEU A 280 -36.31 -4.90 2.57
CA LEU A 280 -35.40 -3.79 2.41
C LEU A 280 -36.17 -2.59 1.92
N PRO A 281 -36.12 -1.43 2.59
CA PRO A 281 -37.03 -0.30 2.30
C PRO A 281 -36.88 0.10 0.84
N ASN A 282 -37.95 -0.02 0.08
CA ASN A 282 -38.26 0.56 -1.22
C ASN A 282 -37.04 0.86 -2.14
N ARG A 283 -36.18 -0.12 -2.35
CA ARG A 283 -35.03 0.00 -3.28
C ARG A 283 -35.53 -0.19 -4.70
N LYS A 284 -35.03 0.67 -5.60
CA LYS A 284 -35.37 0.63 -7.03
C LYS A 284 -34.32 -0.06 -7.90
N ASP A 285 -33.29 -0.66 -7.27
CA ASP A 285 -32.19 -1.36 -7.93
C ASP A 285 -32.45 -2.88 -8.03
N GLU A 286 -31.50 -3.61 -8.60
CA GLU A 286 -31.54 -5.06 -8.80
C GLU A 286 -31.71 -5.84 -7.49
N ILE A 287 -31.18 -5.31 -6.39
CA ILE A 287 -31.34 -5.91 -5.04
C ILE A 287 -32.77 -5.73 -4.56
N GLY A 288 -33.39 -4.60 -4.86
CA GLY A 288 -34.83 -4.36 -4.61
C GLY A 288 -35.70 -5.32 -5.38
N GLN A 289 -35.43 -5.53 -6.68
CA GLN A 289 -36.11 -6.51 -7.50
C GLN A 289 -35.97 -7.94 -6.97
N LEU A 290 -34.75 -8.33 -6.55
CA LEU A 290 -34.54 -9.64 -5.94
C LEU A 290 -35.30 -9.80 -4.63
N SER A 291 -35.34 -8.78 -3.79
CA SER A 291 -36.12 -8.77 -2.54
C SER A 291 -37.60 -8.96 -2.80
N GLN A 292 -38.15 -8.28 -3.81
CA GLN A 292 -39.57 -8.39 -4.20
C GLN A 292 -39.87 -9.80 -4.73
N ALA A 293 -39.05 -10.31 -5.66
CA ALA A 293 -39.24 -11.68 -6.20
C ALA A 293 -39.18 -12.75 -5.10
N LEU A 294 -38.32 -12.61 -4.12
CA LEU A 294 -38.23 -13.53 -2.97
C LEU A 294 -39.49 -13.40 -2.09
N SER A 295 -39.97 -12.19 -1.86
CA SER A 295 -41.21 -11.93 -1.12
C SER A 295 -42.42 -12.55 -1.79
N ASP A 296 -42.55 -12.38 -3.11
CA ASP A 296 -43.66 -12.94 -3.90
C ASP A 296 -43.63 -14.47 -3.89
N MET A 297 -42.46 -15.07 -4.03
CA MET A 297 -42.25 -16.53 -3.94
C MET A 297 -42.63 -17.07 -2.56
N THR A 298 -42.23 -16.39 -1.48
CA THR A 298 -42.62 -16.82 -0.12
C THR A 298 -44.08 -16.70 0.15
N ALA A 299 -44.73 -15.64 -0.30
CA ALA A 299 -46.19 -15.46 -0.19
C ALA A 299 -47.00 -16.54 -0.98
N GLU A 300 -46.52 -16.95 -2.17
CA GLU A 300 -47.10 -18.01 -2.94
C GLU A 300 -46.94 -19.36 -2.27
N LEU A 301 -45.74 -19.66 -1.72
CA LEU A 301 -45.51 -20.89 -0.99
C LEU A 301 -46.42 -20.97 0.23
N GLN A 302 -46.58 -19.88 0.96
CA GLN A 302 -47.48 -19.80 2.11
C GLN A 302 -48.92 -20.12 1.72
N ARG A 303 -49.45 -19.51 0.67
CA ARG A 303 -50.79 -19.78 0.17
C ARG A 303 -50.99 -21.26 -0.17
N ARG A 304 -49.98 -21.93 -0.76
CA ARG A 304 -50.04 -23.35 -1.08
C ARG A 304 -50.05 -24.23 0.18
N ILE A 305 -49.25 -23.86 1.21
CA ILE A 305 -49.25 -24.57 2.50
C ILE A 305 -50.61 -24.45 3.17
N GLU A 306 -51.18 -23.25 3.23
CA GLU A 306 -52.50 -23.00 3.81
C GLU A 306 -53.64 -23.75 3.07
N ALA A 307 -53.61 -23.73 1.73
CA ALA A 307 -54.55 -24.47 0.92
C ALA A 307 -54.46 -25.98 1.14
N THR A 308 -53.21 -26.51 1.26
CA THR A 308 -52.99 -27.94 1.54
C THR A 308 -53.43 -28.31 2.94
N ALA A 309 -53.15 -27.45 3.93
CA ALA A 309 -53.60 -27.69 5.32
C ALA A 309 -55.13 -27.61 5.45
N GLY A 310 -55.77 -26.65 4.78
CA GLY A 310 -57.23 -26.53 4.67
C GLY A 310 -57.86 -27.80 4.05
N PHE A 311 -57.32 -28.21 2.88
CA PHE A 311 -57.77 -29.44 2.23
C PHE A 311 -57.61 -30.68 3.14
N ALA A 312 -56.49 -30.85 3.81
CA ALA A 312 -56.26 -31.97 4.74
C ALA A 312 -57.25 -31.93 5.93
N ALA A 313 -57.55 -30.75 6.46
CA ALA A 313 -58.54 -30.59 7.53
C ALA A 313 -59.98 -30.95 7.04
N ASP A 314 -60.36 -30.49 5.85
CA ASP A 314 -61.67 -30.78 5.27
C ASP A 314 -61.82 -32.30 4.99
N VAL A 315 -60.81 -32.92 4.38
CA VAL A 315 -60.78 -34.36 4.17
C VAL A 315 -60.85 -35.13 5.53
N ALA A 316 -60.13 -34.71 6.53
CA ALA A 316 -60.19 -35.32 7.87
C ALA A 316 -61.59 -35.21 8.48
N HIS A 317 -62.28 -34.06 8.33
CA HIS A 317 -63.67 -33.87 8.76
C HIS A 317 -64.67 -34.75 7.98
N GLU A 318 -64.54 -34.78 6.64
CA GLU A 318 -65.37 -35.59 5.79
C GLU A 318 -65.19 -37.12 5.98
N LEU A 319 -63.97 -37.57 6.32
CA LEU A 319 -63.72 -38.97 6.69
C LEU A 319 -64.23 -39.32 8.10
N LYS A 320 -64.13 -38.40 9.06
CA LYS A 320 -64.59 -38.61 10.45
C LYS A 320 -66.09 -38.86 10.52
N ASN A 321 -66.91 -38.14 9.75
CA ASN A 321 -68.35 -38.23 9.78
C ASN A 321 -68.88 -39.62 9.43
N PRO A 322 -68.53 -40.23 8.26
CA PRO A 322 -68.98 -41.59 7.91
C PRO A 322 -68.40 -42.63 8.83
N LEU A 323 -67.11 -42.48 9.30
CA LEU A 323 -66.50 -43.41 10.26
C LEU A 323 -67.25 -43.42 11.58
N THR A 324 -67.77 -42.27 12.05
CA THR A 324 -68.57 -42.16 13.30
C THR A 324 -69.92 -42.82 13.09
N SER A 325 -70.56 -42.61 11.92
CA SER A 325 -71.84 -43.26 11.53
C SER A 325 -71.71 -44.77 11.46
N LEU A 326 -70.67 -45.25 10.76
CA LEU A 326 -70.33 -46.67 10.65
C LEU A 326 -70.12 -47.31 12.00
N ARG A 327 -69.33 -46.68 12.89
CA ARG A 327 -69.11 -47.20 14.24
C ARG A 327 -70.40 -47.32 15.02
N SER A 328 -71.20 -46.26 15.03
CA SER A 328 -72.52 -46.26 15.72
C SER A 328 -73.46 -47.34 15.14
N ALA A 329 -73.52 -47.47 13.82
CA ALA A 329 -74.36 -48.50 13.18
C ALA A 329 -73.89 -49.92 13.51
N VAL A 330 -72.56 -50.23 13.49
CA VAL A 330 -72.04 -51.50 13.87
C VAL A 330 -72.25 -51.83 15.33
N GLU A 331 -72.08 -50.86 16.28
CA GLU A 331 -72.33 -51.02 17.70
C GLU A 331 -73.85 -51.28 17.96
N THR A 332 -74.70 -50.70 17.15
CA THR A 332 -76.17 -50.90 17.28
C THR A 332 -76.61 -52.22 16.71
N VAL A 333 -76.12 -52.63 15.55
CA VAL A 333 -76.42 -53.96 14.94
C VAL A 333 -76.06 -55.07 15.88
N SER A 334 -74.99 -54.96 16.68
CA SER A 334 -74.57 -56.02 17.63
C SER A 334 -75.48 -56.18 18.84
N ARG A 335 -76.47 -55.27 19.06
CA ARG A 335 -77.37 -55.25 20.22
C ARG A 335 -78.86 -55.40 19.88
N ILE A 336 -79.21 -55.52 18.61
CA ILE A 336 -80.59 -55.63 18.13
C ILE A 336 -80.81 -57.03 17.58
N ASP A 337 -81.86 -57.68 18.06
CA ASP A 337 -82.30 -59.05 17.60
C ASP A 337 -83.34 -59.00 16.48
N ASP A 338 -83.87 -57.83 16.11
CA ASP A 338 -84.89 -57.65 15.05
C ASP A 338 -84.25 -57.65 13.65
N PRO A 339 -84.57 -58.63 12.81
CA PRO A 339 -83.98 -58.81 11.48
C PRO A 339 -84.32 -57.64 10.50
N ALA A 340 -85.39 -56.92 10.72
CA ALA A 340 -85.79 -55.79 9.88
C ALA A 340 -84.98 -54.55 10.17
N GLN A 341 -84.64 -54.30 11.45
CA GLN A 341 -83.78 -53.24 11.87
C GLN A 341 -82.33 -53.46 11.54
N GLN A 342 -81.88 -54.77 11.65
CA GLN A 342 -80.49 -55.12 11.25
C GLN A 342 -80.26 -54.82 9.76
N ARG A 343 -81.20 -55.15 8.87
CA ARG A 343 -81.05 -54.85 7.40
C ARG A 343 -80.87 -53.37 7.18
N LYS A 344 -81.71 -52.57 7.83
CA LYS A 344 -81.69 -51.10 7.64
C LYS A 344 -80.34 -50.48 8.12
N LEU A 345 -79.78 -51.01 9.18
CA LEU A 345 -78.44 -50.58 9.68
C LEU A 345 -77.32 -51.05 8.72
N MET A 346 -77.48 -52.25 8.16
CA MET A 346 -76.49 -52.74 7.17
C MET A 346 -76.48 -51.93 5.88
N ASP A 347 -77.68 -51.46 5.44
CA ASP A 347 -77.76 -50.56 4.30
C ASP A 347 -77.07 -49.20 4.56
N ILE A 348 -77.16 -48.69 5.79
CA ILE A 348 -76.44 -47.46 6.19
C ILE A 348 -74.93 -47.72 6.17
N ILE A 349 -74.46 -48.84 6.71
CA ILE A 349 -73.04 -49.22 6.69
C ILE A 349 -72.52 -49.30 5.26
N LEU A 350 -73.31 -49.93 4.35
CA LEU A 350 -72.91 -50.07 2.95
C LEU A 350 -72.85 -48.71 2.24
N ALA A 351 -73.82 -47.83 2.51
CA ALA A 351 -73.85 -46.48 1.94
C ALA A 351 -72.67 -45.62 2.41
N ASP A 352 -72.30 -45.70 3.70
CA ASP A 352 -71.17 -44.94 4.24
C ASP A 352 -69.81 -45.52 3.74
N VAL A 353 -69.67 -46.82 3.53
CA VAL A 353 -68.50 -47.46 2.88
C VAL A 353 -68.37 -46.96 1.44
N GLN A 354 -69.47 -46.97 0.66
CA GLN A 354 -69.48 -46.45 -0.71
C GLN A 354 -69.17 -44.95 -0.78
N ARG A 355 -69.54 -44.21 0.24
CA ARG A 355 -69.18 -42.76 0.35
C ARG A 355 -67.69 -42.56 0.62
N LEU A 356 -67.11 -43.39 1.51
CA LEU A 356 -65.67 -43.36 1.79
C LEU A 356 -64.83 -43.73 0.56
N ASP A 357 -65.29 -44.74 -0.24
CA ASP A 357 -64.61 -45.21 -1.44
C ASP A 357 -64.58 -44.14 -2.55
N ARG A 358 -65.54 -43.19 -2.54
CA ARG A 358 -65.56 -42.06 -3.45
C ARG A 358 -64.75 -40.83 -3.02
N LEU A 359 -64.33 -40.81 -1.74
CA LEU A 359 -63.53 -39.74 -1.16
C LEU A 359 -62.01 -40.03 -1.23
N ILE A 360 -61.63 -41.25 -1.48
CA ILE A 360 -60.24 -41.70 -1.66
C ILE A 360 -59.91 -41.77 -3.14
#